data_756c006eaa185351439efe0ba16bbd0a
#
_entry.id   756c006eaa185351439efe0ba16bbd0a
#
_cell.length_a   1.000
_cell.length_b   1.000
_cell.length_c   1.000
_cell.angle_alpha   90.00
_cell.angle_beta   90.00
_cell.angle_gamma   90.00
#
_symmetry.space_group_name_H-M   'P 1'
#
loop_
_entity.id
_entity.type
_entity.pdbx_description
1 polymer ?
#
loop_
_entity_poly.entity_id
_entity_poly.type
_entity_poly.pdbx_seq_one_letter_code
_entity_poly.pdbx_strand_id
1 'polypeptide(L)'
;MKRVLISLLIVLLSAAAQAQPLSSLRAKYFSTTPDTVTLDSLTLVPGSLKLFTKSGVSVDDFFYTVDYVNGRLIKNKNQVERVILEEDTLRAVYRVFYFRLSEVFSHKDTSLMNTAVLRVYNPFSSKDGDRNSDPFHFEGLNKSGSISRGISFGNNQDVVVNSSLNLQLSGKVSDNINILAAITDENVPFQPEGNTQQLSDFDKVYIQLFNDKTKLTAGDYDLRRPDSYFMNFFKKSQGASLATKFNTSNRQGERNDTMRTSASFSVSKGKTARNIISGIEGNQGPYRLTGNNNELFIIVLAGTERVFLDGIPLTRGQQYDYVIDYNTAQLSFTPKHLISKDSRIVAEFEYSDKYYLRTLFFFNNEYERKKVRMKFNFYTEQDSKNQPLQQSLDSARKQTLADVGDNLQQAFYSTADSSAFNADQVMYQKIDTVDCNIQPYPYYKYSTVADSAHWQLMFSYAGQGGGNYVPDTASTANGKVYRFVPPVNCFPQGSYEPKALLISPKKQQMLTLGADVKFSETNTLTTEAAYANNDVNLFSAKDKGDDNG
;
A
#
# COMPACT_ATOMS: atom_id res chain seq x y z
N MET A 1 0.22 -30.42 -21.04
CA MET A 1 0.61 -29.12 -20.51
C MET A 1 1.91 -28.56 -21.14
N LYS A 2 3.07 -29.25 -21.14
CA LYS A 2 4.33 -28.71 -21.74
C LYS A 2 4.21 -28.30 -23.22
N ARG A 3 3.48 -29.06 -24.06
CA ARG A 3 3.32 -28.75 -25.50
C ARG A 3 2.45 -27.51 -25.77
N VAL A 4 1.45 -27.25 -24.91
CA VAL A 4 0.59 -26.06 -25.00
C VAL A 4 1.34 -24.80 -24.57
N LEU A 5 2.21 -24.91 -23.55
CA LEU A 5 3.05 -23.81 -23.10
C LEU A 5 4.09 -23.40 -24.14
N ILE A 6 4.68 -24.37 -24.86
CA ILE A 6 5.64 -24.13 -25.95
C ILE A 6 4.95 -23.47 -27.13
N SER A 7 3.74 -23.91 -27.50
CA SER A 7 2.96 -23.29 -28.56
C SER A 7 2.56 -21.84 -28.22
N LEU A 8 2.19 -21.57 -26.98
CA LEU A 8 1.88 -20.21 -26.51
C LEU A 8 3.10 -19.29 -26.51
N LEU A 9 4.27 -19.83 -26.14
CA LEU A 9 5.55 -19.11 -26.17
C LEU A 9 5.99 -18.78 -27.59
N ILE A 10 5.78 -19.69 -28.57
CA ILE A 10 6.08 -19.46 -29.97
C ILE A 10 5.15 -18.39 -30.57
N VAL A 11 3.87 -18.37 -30.21
CA VAL A 11 2.91 -17.34 -30.63
C VAL A 11 3.26 -15.97 -30.03
N LEU A 12 3.69 -15.91 -28.77
CA LEU A 12 4.18 -14.68 -28.14
C LEU A 12 5.48 -14.17 -28.76
N LEU A 13 6.41 -15.03 -29.11
CA LEU A 13 7.66 -14.67 -29.80
C LEU A 13 7.43 -14.20 -31.23
N SER A 14 6.46 -14.77 -31.97
CA SER A 14 6.10 -14.31 -33.31
C SER A 14 5.38 -12.95 -33.30
N ALA A 15 4.64 -12.62 -32.27
CA ALA A 15 4.03 -11.29 -32.09
C ALA A 15 5.08 -10.21 -31.76
N ALA A 16 6.16 -10.55 -31.06
CA ALA A 16 7.26 -9.63 -30.77
C ALA A 16 8.15 -9.32 -31.99
N ALA A 17 8.18 -10.19 -33.00
CA ALA A 17 9.03 -10.01 -34.19
C ALA A 17 8.46 -9.02 -35.23
N GLN A 18 7.26 -8.49 -35.06
CA GLN A 18 6.60 -7.54 -35.97
C GLN A 18 6.71 -6.06 -35.57
N ALA A 19 7.29 -5.75 -34.44
CA ALA A 19 7.50 -4.38 -34.01
C ALA A 19 8.81 -3.80 -34.58
N GLN A 20 8.89 -3.64 -35.92
CA GLN A 20 9.88 -2.74 -36.49
C GLN A 20 9.48 -1.30 -36.12
N PRO A 21 10.38 -0.46 -35.55
CA PRO A 21 10.08 0.94 -35.36
C PRO A 21 9.78 1.56 -36.73
N LEU A 22 8.56 2.01 -36.90
CA LEU A 22 8.16 2.76 -38.10
C LEU A 22 9.06 4.00 -38.20
N SER A 23 10.04 3.98 -39.09
CA SER A 23 10.90 5.14 -39.30
C SER A 23 10.07 6.28 -39.86
N SER A 24 10.12 7.45 -39.24
CA SER A 24 9.51 8.68 -39.77
C SER A 24 10.18 9.15 -41.06
N LEU A 25 11.41 8.74 -41.30
CA LEU A 25 12.18 9.10 -42.50
C LEU A 25 11.81 8.13 -43.64
N ARG A 26 11.36 8.69 -44.76
CA ARG A 26 10.98 7.93 -45.96
C ARG A 26 11.70 8.46 -47.18
N ALA A 27 11.89 7.56 -48.14
CA ALA A 27 12.42 7.90 -49.46
C ALA A 27 11.51 7.28 -50.53
N LYS A 28 11.15 8.06 -51.57
CA LYS A 28 10.32 7.61 -52.68
C LYS A 28 10.87 8.13 -53.97
N TYR A 29 10.92 7.25 -54.96
CA TYR A 29 11.19 7.63 -56.36
C TYR A 29 9.88 7.91 -57.07
N PHE A 30 9.82 8.96 -57.85
CA PHE A 30 8.62 9.34 -58.59
C PHE A 30 8.99 9.92 -59.96
N SER A 31 8.09 9.77 -60.94
CA SER A 31 8.25 10.33 -62.28
C SER A 31 7.98 11.83 -62.27
N THR A 32 8.74 12.55 -63.04
CA THR A 32 8.59 14.00 -63.23
C THR A 32 7.47 14.37 -64.21
N THR A 33 6.80 13.42 -64.86
CA THR A 33 5.78 13.69 -65.87
C THR A 33 4.51 14.37 -65.32
N PRO A 34 3.90 13.97 -64.16
CA PRO A 34 2.69 14.60 -63.68
C PRO A 34 2.97 15.94 -62.95
N ASP A 35 2.08 16.92 -63.10
CA ASP A 35 2.16 18.23 -62.44
C ASP A 35 2.05 18.16 -60.91
N THR A 36 1.35 17.14 -60.42
CA THR A 36 1.18 16.90 -58.98
C THR A 36 1.47 15.43 -58.66
N VAL A 37 2.32 15.20 -57.67
CA VAL A 37 2.73 13.87 -57.24
C VAL A 37 2.38 13.67 -55.78
N THR A 38 1.65 12.61 -55.46
CA THR A 38 1.41 12.21 -54.05
C THR A 38 2.64 11.47 -53.52
N LEU A 39 3.36 12.05 -52.59
CA LEU A 39 4.54 11.47 -51.95
C LEU A 39 4.16 10.44 -50.92
N ASP A 40 3.23 10.79 -50.02
CA ASP A 40 2.78 9.91 -48.94
C ASP A 40 1.27 10.07 -48.66
N SER A 41 0.71 9.07 -48.02
CA SER A 41 -0.66 9.14 -47.50
C SER A 41 -0.74 9.81 -46.12
N LEU A 42 0.39 10.06 -45.45
CA LEU A 42 0.52 10.74 -44.17
C LEU A 42 0.96 12.18 -44.38
N THR A 43 0.75 13.01 -43.38
CA THR A 43 1.19 14.42 -43.34
C THR A 43 2.71 14.49 -43.29
N LEU A 44 3.30 15.28 -44.16
CA LEU A 44 4.75 15.52 -44.18
C LEU A 44 5.15 16.52 -43.11
N VAL A 45 6.33 16.33 -42.53
CA VAL A 45 6.90 17.30 -41.58
C VAL A 45 7.39 18.51 -42.37
N PRO A 46 6.93 19.74 -42.09
CA PRO A 46 7.36 20.94 -42.80
C PRO A 46 8.88 21.11 -42.78
N GLY A 47 9.44 21.48 -43.97
CA GLY A 47 10.87 21.69 -44.15
C GLY A 47 11.73 20.41 -44.19
N SER A 48 11.12 19.22 -44.10
CA SER A 48 11.86 17.95 -44.13
C SER A 48 12.09 17.36 -45.53
N LEU A 49 11.35 17.84 -46.54
CA LEU A 49 11.45 17.33 -47.91
C LEU A 49 12.73 17.83 -48.58
N LYS A 50 13.49 16.89 -49.15
CA LYS A 50 14.62 17.17 -50.04
C LYS A 50 14.47 16.31 -51.28
N LEU A 51 14.62 16.93 -52.44
CA LEU A 51 14.62 16.25 -53.75
C LEU A 51 16.03 16.09 -54.29
N PHE A 52 16.28 14.95 -54.89
CA PHE A 52 17.56 14.63 -55.52
C PHE A 52 17.32 14.07 -56.91
N THR A 53 18.19 14.41 -57.81
CA THR A 53 18.28 13.75 -59.13
C THR A 53 18.82 12.33 -58.96
N LYS A 54 18.75 11.52 -60.01
CA LYS A 54 19.33 10.17 -60.02
C LYS A 54 20.85 10.19 -59.83
N SER A 55 21.48 11.26 -60.24
CA SER A 55 22.92 11.53 -60.07
C SER A 55 23.29 12.02 -58.66
N GLY A 56 22.27 12.26 -57.76
CA GLY A 56 22.48 12.68 -56.37
C GLY A 56 22.57 14.18 -56.17
N VAL A 57 22.33 15.00 -57.19
CA VAL A 57 22.33 16.47 -57.07
C VAL A 57 21.01 16.91 -56.45
N SER A 58 21.06 17.86 -55.49
CA SER A 58 19.86 18.42 -54.85
C SER A 58 19.10 19.35 -55.79
N VAL A 59 17.77 19.21 -55.84
CA VAL A 59 16.88 20.11 -56.57
C VAL A 59 16.44 21.24 -55.65
N ASP A 60 16.54 22.48 -56.11
CA ASP A 60 16.20 23.68 -55.31
C ASP A 60 14.68 23.78 -55.08
N ASP A 61 14.29 24.25 -53.88
CA ASP A 61 12.91 24.41 -53.42
C ASP A 61 12.09 25.39 -54.30
N PHE A 62 12.77 26.21 -55.08
CA PHE A 62 12.18 27.16 -56.03
C PHE A 62 11.36 26.49 -57.17
N PHE A 63 11.66 25.24 -57.52
CA PHE A 63 11.03 24.54 -58.62
C PHE A 63 9.73 23.82 -58.25
N TYR A 64 9.35 23.77 -56.98
CA TYR A 64 8.17 23.06 -56.51
C TYR A 64 7.52 23.67 -55.28
N THR A 65 6.27 23.38 -55.07
CA THR A 65 5.53 23.74 -53.88
C THR A 65 5.06 22.46 -53.17
N VAL A 66 5.17 22.42 -51.85
CA VAL A 66 4.82 21.24 -51.07
C VAL A 66 3.53 21.48 -50.28
N ASP A 67 2.53 20.65 -50.50
CA ASP A 67 1.36 20.53 -49.64
C ASP A 67 1.70 19.50 -48.54
N TYR A 68 2.24 19.99 -47.45
CA TYR A 68 2.68 19.16 -46.32
C TYR A 68 1.52 18.39 -45.69
N VAL A 69 0.33 18.98 -45.62
CA VAL A 69 -0.85 18.41 -44.96
C VAL A 69 -1.34 17.18 -45.71
N ASN A 70 -1.44 17.26 -47.07
CA ASN A 70 -1.94 16.17 -47.90
C ASN A 70 -0.82 15.30 -48.50
N GLY A 71 0.43 15.55 -48.17
CA GLY A 71 1.58 14.78 -48.66
C GLY A 71 1.82 14.89 -50.14
N ARG A 72 1.57 16.05 -50.77
CA ARG A 72 1.65 16.25 -52.22
C ARG A 72 2.75 17.22 -52.58
N LEU A 73 3.38 16.94 -53.73
CA LEU A 73 4.35 17.79 -54.39
C LEU A 73 3.71 18.39 -55.63
N ILE A 74 3.74 19.70 -55.79
CA ILE A 74 3.18 20.45 -56.93
C ILE A 74 4.32 21.15 -57.64
N LYS A 75 4.43 20.98 -58.94
CA LYS A 75 5.47 21.63 -59.75
C LYS A 75 5.09 23.07 -60.10
N ASN A 76 6.07 23.94 -60.06
CA ASN A 76 5.91 25.34 -60.46
C ASN A 76 6.02 25.47 -61.99
N LYS A 77 4.90 25.62 -62.70
CA LYS A 77 4.82 25.60 -64.17
C LYS A 77 5.68 26.66 -64.86
N ASN A 78 5.95 27.78 -64.22
CA ASN A 78 6.62 28.94 -64.89
C ASN A 78 8.13 28.83 -64.92
N GLN A 79 8.74 27.83 -64.33
CA GLN A 79 10.21 27.79 -64.16
C GLN A 79 10.85 26.41 -64.41
N VAL A 80 10.06 25.37 -64.73
CA VAL A 80 10.51 23.99 -64.83
C VAL A 80 11.20 23.64 -66.13
N GLU A 81 11.13 24.50 -67.15
CA GLU A 81 11.57 24.13 -68.52
C GLU A 81 13.08 24.04 -68.75
N ARG A 82 13.92 24.42 -67.82
CA ARG A 82 15.37 24.47 -68.12
C ARG A 82 16.28 23.49 -67.36
N VAL A 83 15.86 22.89 -66.24
CA VAL A 83 16.78 22.09 -65.39
C VAL A 83 16.32 20.63 -65.16
N ILE A 84 15.05 20.32 -65.38
CA ILE A 84 14.50 18.98 -65.07
C ILE A 84 14.29 18.14 -66.33
N LEU A 85 14.62 18.65 -67.49
CA LEU A 85 14.35 18.00 -68.79
C LEU A 85 15.25 16.82 -69.12
N GLU A 86 16.26 16.50 -68.30
CA GLU A 86 17.15 15.37 -68.57
C GLU A 86 16.91 14.13 -67.71
N GLU A 87 16.10 14.19 -66.65
CA GLU A 87 15.82 13.02 -65.79
C GLU A 87 14.33 12.79 -65.58
N ASP A 88 13.81 11.66 -66.10
CA ASP A 88 12.41 11.24 -65.94
C ASP A 88 12.01 10.86 -64.51
N THR A 89 12.98 10.76 -63.57
CA THR A 89 12.74 10.24 -62.22
C THR A 89 13.56 11.01 -61.18
N LEU A 90 12.90 11.50 -60.16
CA LEU A 90 13.50 12.15 -58.97
C LEU A 90 13.32 11.27 -57.74
N ARG A 91 14.22 11.45 -56.76
CA ARG A 91 14.16 10.83 -55.45
C ARG A 91 13.77 11.90 -54.39
N ALA A 92 12.64 11.67 -53.73
CA ALA A 92 12.23 12.46 -52.55
C ALA A 92 12.68 11.77 -51.26
N VAL A 93 13.27 12.54 -50.35
CA VAL A 93 13.58 12.11 -48.97
C VAL A 93 12.87 13.08 -48.02
N TYR A 94 12.03 12.56 -47.16
CA TYR A 94 11.17 13.37 -46.31
C TYR A 94 10.84 12.64 -45.00
N ARG A 95 10.33 13.39 -44.01
CA ARG A 95 9.80 12.84 -42.79
C ARG A 95 8.28 12.97 -42.77
N VAL A 96 7.60 12.01 -42.13
CA VAL A 96 6.16 12.00 -41.98
C VAL A 96 5.77 11.99 -40.49
N PHE A 97 4.62 12.60 -40.19
CA PHE A 97 3.93 12.35 -38.93
C PHE A 97 3.24 10.98 -39.02
N TYR A 98 3.05 10.32 -37.89
CA TYR A 98 2.34 9.04 -37.80
C TYR A 98 0.80 9.18 -37.88
N PHE A 99 0.31 10.37 -38.10
CA PHE A 99 -1.12 10.71 -38.22
C PHE A 99 -1.32 11.72 -39.36
N ARG A 100 -2.58 11.82 -39.83
CA ARG A 100 -2.97 12.76 -40.86
C ARG A 100 -3.56 14.02 -40.24
N LEU A 101 -2.96 15.17 -40.45
CA LEU A 101 -3.49 16.46 -40.04
C LEU A 101 -4.69 16.93 -40.91
N SER A 102 -4.91 16.28 -42.07
CA SER A 102 -6.07 16.54 -42.91
C SER A 102 -7.35 15.82 -42.47
N GLU A 103 -7.25 14.87 -41.55
CA GLU A 103 -8.44 14.22 -40.99
C GLU A 103 -9.12 15.11 -39.93
N VAL A 104 -10.41 15.27 -40.08
CA VAL A 104 -11.23 15.97 -39.10
C VAL A 104 -11.49 15.01 -37.94
N PHE A 105 -10.80 15.20 -36.84
CA PHE A 105 -11.06 14.47 -35.60
C PHE A 105 -12.22 15.15 -34.87
N SER A 106 -13.37 14.51 -34.85
CA SER A 106 -14.52 14.95 -34.04
C SER A 106 -14.60 14.13 -32.76
N HIS A 107 -14.79 14.78 -31.64
CA HIS A 107 -14.95 14.11 -30.33
C HIS A 107 -16.28 13.35 -30.22
N LYS A 108 -17.19 13.55 -31.19
CA LYS A 108 -18.47 12.86 -31.34
C LYS A 108 -18.68 12.46 -32.80
N ASP A 109 -19.31 11.33 -33.01
CA ASP A 109 -19.68 10.84 -34.33
C ASP A 109 -20.62 11.86 -35.00
N THR A 110 -20.14 12.53 -36.05
CA THR A 110 -20.89 13.54 -36.81
C THR A 110 -22.01 12.92 -37.63
N SER A 111 -22.02 11.61 -37.85
CA SER A 111 -23.12 10.90 -38.53
C SER A 111 -24.42 10.96 -37.72
N LEU A 112 -24.31 11.13 -36.40
CA LEU A 112 -25.46 11.31 -35.51
C LEU A 112 -26.10 12.71 -35.63
N MET A 113 -25.45 13.67 -36.27
CA MET A 113 -25.96 15.03 -36.48
C MET A 113 -26.82 15.14 -37.75
N ASN A 114 -26.79 14.14 -38.63
CA ASN A 114 -27.49 14.17 -39.93
C ASN A 114 -28.88 13.52 -39.95
N THR A 115 -29.44 13.17 -38.81
CA THR A 115 -30.85 12.76 -38.75
C THR A 115 -31.73 13.99 -38.73
N ALA A 116 -32.21 14.36 -39.90
CA ALA A 116 -33.25 15.36 -40.09
C ALA A 116 -34.58 14.90 -39.44
N VAL A 117 -34.68 15.04 -38.13
CA VAL A 117 -35.95 15.02 -37.41
C VAL A 117 -35.94 16.20 -36.46
N LEU A 118 -36.81 17.14 -36.75
CA LEU A 118 -37.18 18.27 -35.89
C LEU A 118 -37.66 17.78 -34.51
N ARG A 119 -36.76 17.38 -33.65
CA ARG A 119 -36.97 17.34 -32.21
C ARG A 119 -35.91 18.23 -31.59
N VAL A 120 -36.37 19.20 -30.83
CA VAL A 120 -35.55 20.09 -30.02
C VAL A 120 -34.61 19.21 -29.17
N TYR A 121 -33.37 19.05 -29.62
CA TYR A 121 -32.37 18.31 -28.92
C TYR A 121 -31.77 19.20 -27.85
N ASN A 122 -32.05 18.89 -26.59
CA ASN A 122 -31.36 19.52 -25.48
C ASN A 122 -29.99 18.82 -25.30
N PRO A 123 -28.87 19.49 -25.62
CA PRO A 123 -27.55 18.86 -25.53
C PRO A 123 -27.13 18.52 -24.08
N PHE A 124 -27.88 19.00 -23.08
CA PHE A 124 -27.68 18.71 -21.66
C PHE A 124 -28.65 17.69 -21.10
N SER A 125 -29.60 17.17 -21.91
CA SER A 125 -30.39 16.03 -21.48
C SER A 125 -29.65 14.75 -21.79
N SER A 126 -29.23 14.03 -20.77
CA SER A 126 -28.83 12.63 -20.94
C SER A 126 -30.07 11.84 -21.34
N LYS A 127 -30.14 11.39 -22.60
CA LYS A 127 -31.16 10.41 -22.96
C LYS A 127 -30.81 9.09 -22.31
N ASP A 128 -31.66 8.61 -21.46
CA ASP A 128 -31.82 7.21 -21.09
C ASP A 128 -32.21 6.35 -22.31
N GLY A 129 -31.39 6.34 -23.36
CA GLY A 129 -31.75 5.68 -24.59
C GLY A 129 -30.58 5.24 -25.42
N ASP A 130 -29.78 4.34 -24.89
CA ASP A 130 -29.14 3.22 -25.57
C ASP A 130 -28.40 2.37 -24.53
N ARG A 131 -29.19 1.55 -23.86
CA ARG A 131 -28.68 0.58 -22.86
C ARG A 131 -27.80 -0.53 -23.47
N ASN A 132 -27.57 -0.50 -24.79
CA ASN A 132 -26.89 -1.56 -25.51
C ASN A 132 -25.41 -1.27 -25.85
N SER A 133 -24.87 -0.11 -25.53
CA SER A 133 -23.47 0.24 -25.84
C SER A 133 -22.53 0.24 -24.63
N ASP A 134 -23.04 -0.01 -23.44
CA ASP A 134 -22.22 -0.14 -22.24
C ASP A 134 -21.76 -1.61 -22.10
N PRO A 135 -20.48 -1.93 -22.37
CA PRO A 135 -19.97 -3.30 -22.28
C PRO A 135 -20.10 -3.90 -20.87
N PHE A 136 -20.46 -3.09 -19.87
CA PHE A 136 -20.69 -3.49 -18.49
C PHE A 136 -22.15 -3.24 -18.06
N HIS A 137 -23.09 -3.20 -19.01
CA HIS A 137 -24.50 -3.03 -18.68
C HIS A 137 -25.07 -4.33 -18.10
N PHE A 138 -25.24 -4.35 -16.79
CA PHE A 138 -26.02 -5.35 -16.08
C PHE A 138 -27.33 -4.71 -15.63
N GLU A 139 -28.46 -5.26 -16.08
CA GLU A 139 -29.78 -4.81 -15.61
C GLU A 139 -29.87 -4.95 -14.08
N GLY A 140 -30.23 -3.85 -13.39
CA GLY A 140 -30.35 -3.83 -11.93
C GLY A 140 -29.12 -3.40 -11.16
N LEU A 141 -27.98 -3.06 -11.80
CA LEU A 141 -26.79 -2.54 -11.15
C LEU A 141 -26.61 -1.04 -11.36
N ASN A 142 -26.59 -0.30 -10.26
CA ASN A 142 -26.16 1.09 -10.21
C ASN A 142 -24.64 1.15 -10.05
N LYS A 143 -23.96 1.86 -10.94
CA LYS A 143 -22.52 2.08 -10.89
C LYS A 143 -22.23 3.57 -10.88
N SER A 144 -21.33 3.97 -10.03
CA SER A 144 -20.82 5.33 -9.95
C SER A 144 -19.33 5.25 -9.69
N GLY A 145 -18.54 6.07 -10.36
CA GLY A 145 -17.11 6.08 -10.11
C GLY A 145 -16.34 7.00 -11.01
N SER A 146 -15.09 7.18 -10.67
CA SER A 146 -14.11 7.94 -11.42
C SER A 146 -12.78 7.21 -11.43
N ILE A 147 -12.08 7.27 -12.55
CA ILE A 147 -10.68 6.88 -12.68
C ILE A 147 -9.90 8.09 -13.16
N SER A 148 -8.82 8.38 -12.47
CA SER A 148 -7.90 9.45 -12.84
C SER A 148 -6.50 8.90 -12.93
N ARG A 149 -5.79 9.26 -14.01
CA ARG A 149 -4.36 9.01 -14.15
C ARG A 149 -3.68 10.29 -14.57
N GLY A 150 -2.69 10.71 -13.80
CA GLY A 150 -1.90 11.90 -14.04
C GLY A 150 -0.42 11.60 -14.05
N ILE A 151 0.34 12.41 -14.76
CA ILE A 151 1.81 12.40 -14.73
C ILE A 151 2.24 13.75 -14.17
N SER A 152 2.97 13.73 -13.07
CA SER A 152 3.58 14.92 -12.47
C SER A 152 5.08 14.91 -12.77
N PHE A 153 5.60 16.06 -13.19
CA PHE A 153 7.03 16.28 -13.36
C PHE A 153 7.40 17.72 -12.95
N GLY A 154 8.58 17.92 -12.47
CA GLY A 154 9.04 19.22 -12.00
C GLY A 154 10.57 19.29 -11.93
N ASN A 155 11.11 20.50 -11.68
CA ASN A 155 12.56 20.75 -11.68
C ASN A 155 13.32 20.01 -10.55
N ASN A 156 12.62 19.59 -9.48
CA ASN A 156 13.18 18.86 -8.33
C ASN A 156 12.44 17.55 -8.05
N GLN A 157 11.71 17.03 -9.02
CA GLN A 157 10.89 15.85 -8.83
C GLN A 157 11.01 14.95 -10.05
N ASP A 158 11.26 13.66 -9.83
CA ASP A 158 11.22 12.64 -10.87
C ASP A 158 9.80 12.50 -11.44
N VAL A 159 9.69 11.89 -12.63
CA VAL A 159 8.40 11.63 -13.27
C VAL A 159 7.60 10.66 -12.38
N VAL A 160 6.51 11.15 -11.81
CA VAL A 160 5.59 10.36 -10.97
C VAL A 160 4.28 10.17 -11.70
N VAL A 161 3.82 8.92 -11.77
CA VAL A 161 2.50 8.57 -12.28
C VAL A 161 1.53 8.45 -11.11
N ASN A 162 0.55 9.34 -11.06
CA ASN A 162 -0.51 9.31 -10.08
C ASN A 162 -1.72 8.57 -10.66
N SER A 163 -2.29 7.65 -9.90
CA SER A 163 -3.51 6.93 -10.27
C SER A 163 -4.49 7.00 -9.11
N SER A 164 -5.73 7.37 -9.38
CA SER A 164 -6.82 7.23 -8.42
C SER A 164 -8.00 6.51 -9.07
N LEU A 165 -8.57 5.57 -8.35
CA LEU A 165 -9.77 4.83 -8.74
C LEU A 165 -10.77 4.92 -7.59
N ASN A 166 -11.96 5.42 -7.91
CA ASN A 166 -13.11 5.35 -7.01
C ASN A 166 -14.25 4.69 -7.77
N LEU A 167 -14.70 3.53 -7.31
CA LEU A 167 -15.78 2.77 -7.92
C LEU A 167 -16.76 2.31 -6.84
N GLN A 168 -18.01 2.65 -7.03
CA GLN A 168 -19.13 2.18 -6.21
C GLN A 168 -20.10 1.38 -7.07
N LEU A 169 -20.43 0.19 -6.60
CA LEU A 169 -21.40 -0.69 -7.23
C LEU A 169 -22.50 -1.03 -6.23
N SER A 170 -23.76 -0.91 -6.64
CA SER A 170 -24.89 -1.34 -5.83
C SER A 170 -26.03 -1.83 -6.70
N GLY A 171 -26.72 -2.86 -6.28
CA GLY A 171 -27.89 -3.36 -7.01
C GLY A 171 -28.07 -4.86 -6.91
N LYS A 172 -28.84 -5.42 -7.84
CA LYS A 172 -29.14 -6.85 -7.93
C LYS A 172 -28.24 -7.54 -8.95
N VAL A 173 -27.54 -8.59 -8.52
CA VAL A 173 -26.79 -9.49 -9.42
C VAL A 173 -27.67 -10.63 -9.91
N SER A 174 -28.66 -11.02 -9.10
CA SER A 174 -29.67 -12.04 -9.39
C SER A 174 -30.93 -11.70 -8.61
N ASP A 175 -32.05 -12.39 -8.90
CA ASP A 175 -33.34 -12.14 -8.23
C ASP A 175 -33.25 -12.16 -6.70
N ASN A 176 -32.35 -12.98 -6.15
CA ASN A 176 -32.18 -13.19 -4.72
C ASN A 176 -30.83 -12.71 -4.16
N ILE A 177 -29.96 -12.09 -4.96
CA ILE A 177 -28.62 -11.68 -4.53
C ILE A 177 -28.40 -10.21 -4.89
N ASN A 178 -28.12 -9.42 -3.87
CA ASN A 178 -27.69 -8.03 -3.99
C ASN A 178 -26.18 -7.93 -3.86
N ILE A 179 -25.60 -6.94 -4.53
CA ILE A 179 -24.19 -6.54 -4.40
C ILE A 179 -24.08 -5.12 -3.87
N LEU A 180 -23.11 -4.92 -3.00
CA LEU A 180 -22.61 -3.62 -2.61
C LEU A 180 -21.09 -3.69 -2.64
N ALA A 181 -20.45 -2.85 -3.44
CA ALA A 181 -19.00 -2.78 -3.50
C ALA A 181 -18.54 -1.32 -3.47
N ALA A 182 -17.48 -1.07 -2.75
CA ALA A 182 -16.73 0.17 -2.80
C ALA A 182 -15.25 -0.18 -3.00
N ILE A 183 -14.66 0.39 -4.02
CA ILE A 183 -13.25 0.22 -4.34
C ILE A 183 -12.68 1.61 -4.49
N THR A 184 -11.84 2.00 -3.55
CA THR A 184 -11.12 3.26 -3.57
C THR A 184 -9.64 2.94 -3.55
N ASP A 185 -8.92 3.36 -4.59
CA ASP A 185 -7.46 3.26 -4.69
C ASP A 185 -6.92 4.64 -5.04
N GLU A 186 -6.37 5.32 -4.06
CA GLU A 186 -5.67 6.58 -4.24
C GLU A 186 -4.18 6.36 -3.96
N ASN A 187 -3.37 6.37 -5.02
CA ASN A 187 -1.93 6.46 -4.88
C ASN A 187 -1.58 7.90 -4.47
N VAL A 188 -1.43 8.11 -3.17
CA VAL A 188 -0.87 9.36 -2.67
C VAL A 188 0.66 9.29 -2.89
N PRO A 189 1.25 10.18 -3.71
CA PRO A 189 2.69 10.19 -3.88
C PRO A 189 3.33 10.48 -2.52
N PHE A 190 4.22 9.60 -2.10
CA PHE A 190 5.06 9.82 -0.92
C PHE A 190 5.88 11.08 -1.17
N GLN A 191 5.58 12.15 -0.46
CA GLN A 191 6.49 13.29 -0.39
C GLN A 191 7.60 12.93 0.60
N PRO A 192 8.88 13.03 0.23
CA PRO A 192 10.01 12.72 1.11
C PRO A 192 10.05 13.54 2.39
N GLU A 193 9.32 14.64 2.46
CA GLU A 193 9.31 15.60 3.57
C GLU A 193 8.16 15.46 4.57
N GLY A 194 7.40 14.35 4.55
CA GLY A 194 6.45 14.03 5.61
C GLY A 194 5.20 14.93 5.72
N ASN A 195 4.98 15.84 4.79
CA ASN A 195 3.80 16.71 4.75
C ASN A 195 2.71 16.14 3.84
N THR A 196 2.05 15.10 4.27
CA THR A 196 0.79 14.67 3.66
C THR A 196 -0.35 15.57 4.17
N GLN A 197 -0.65 16.62 3.42
CA GLN A 197 -1.93 17.31 3.55
C GLN A 197 -3.02 16.37 3.04
N GLN A 198 -3.92 15.98 3.94
CA GLN A 198 -5.13 15.18 3.69
C GLN A 198 -4.87 13.77 3.15
N LEU A 199 -4.68 12.84 4.06
CA LEU A 199 -5.18 11.48 3.86
C LEU A 199 -6.69 11.54 4.17
N SER A 200 -7.51 11.44 3.14
CA SER A 200 -8.94 11.25 3.35
C SER A 200 -9.17 9.93 4.08
N ASP A 201 -10.05 9.97 5.05
CA ASP A 201 -10.52 8.82 5.79
C ASP A 201 -10.94 7.70 4.82
N PHE A 202 -10.24 6.55 4.94
CA PHE A 202 -10.73 5.25 4.54
C PHE A 202 -10.77 4.90 3.06
N ASP A 203 -9.67 4.42 2.57
CA ASP A 203 -9.66 3.48 1.46
C ASP A 203 -10.22 2.13 1.94
N LYS A 204 -11.53 2.00 1.92
CA LYS A 204 -12.20 0.72 2.15
C LYS A 204 -12.43 0.04 0.82
N VAL A 205 -11.68 -1.03 0.58
CA VAL A 205 -11.91 -1.90 -0.57
C VAL A 205 -12.69 -3.11 -0.11
N TYR A 206 -13.98 -3.14 -0.42
CA TYR A 206 -14.80 -4.32 -0.09
C TYR A 206 -15.83 -4.61 -1.17
N ILE A 207 -16.17 -5.88 -1.28
CA ILE A 207 -17.28 -6.41 -2.07
C ILE A 207 -18.17 -7.20 -1.13
N GLN A 208 -19.45 -6.89 -1.11
CA GLN A 208 -20.43 -7.54 -0.29
C GLN A 208 -21.54 -8.11 -1.17
N LEU A 209 -21.75 -9.42 -1.07
CA LEU A 209 -22.89 -10.11 -1.66
C LEU A 209 -23.84 -10.49 -0.54
N PHE A 210 -25.10 -10.16 -0.67
CA PHE A 210 -26.05 -10.41 0.41
C PHE A 210 -27.46 -10.67 -0.09
N ASN A 211 -28.16 -11.42 0.72
CA ASN A 211 -29.62 -11.60 0.64
C ASN A 211 -30.21 -11.47 2.05
N ASP A 212 -31.52 -11.75 2.20
CA ASP A 212 -32.22 -11.66 3.50
C ASP A 212 -31.64 -12.59 4.59
N LYS A 213 -30.91 -13.62 4.22
CA LYS A 213 -30.41 -14.66 5.13
C LYS A 213 -28.90 -14.72 5.22
N THR A 214 -28.20 -14.40 4.15
CA THR A 214 -26.76 -14.61 4.02
C THR A 214 -26.08 -13.36 3.54
N LYS A 215 -24.92 -13.07 4.10
CA LYS A 215 -24.06 -11.95 3.77
C LYS A 215 -22.63 -12.44 3.69
N LEU A 216 -22.02 -12.30 2.51
CA LEU A 216 -20.60 -12.55 2.26
C LEU A 216 -19.92 -11.22 2.00
N THR A 217 -18.89 -10.92 2.76
CA THR A 217 -18.05 -9.73 2.55
C THR A 217 -16.64 -10.18 2.24
N ALA A 218 -16.04 -9.64 1.19
CA ALA A 218 -14.64 -9.84 0.84
C ALA A 218 -13.95 -8.47 0.75
N GLY A 219 -12.74 -8.34 1.31
CA GLY A 219 -12.01 -7.08 1.41
C GLY A 219 -11.96 -6.56 2.84
N ASP A 220 -12.10 -5.25 3.00
CA ASP A 220 -12.02 -4.60 4.33
C ASP A 220 -13.36 -4.68 5.07
N TYR A 221 -13.34 -5.13 6.31
CA TYR A 221 -14.52 -5.20 7.16
C TYR A 221 -14.18 -5.02 8.64
N ASP A 222 -15.19 -4.58 9.38
CA ASP A 222 -15.10 -4.45 10.84
C ASP A 222 -15.54 -5.75 11.49
N LEU A 223 -14.67 -6.38 12.25
CA LEU A 223 -14.97 -7.52 13.09
C LEU A 223 -15.33 -7.04 14.49
N ARG A 224 -16.58 -7.24 14.87
CA ARG A 224 -17.13 -6.80 16.16
C ARG A 224 -17.31 -7.97 17.10
N ARG A 225 -17.25 -7.68 18.40
CA ARG A 225 -17.48 -8.66 19.45
C ARG A 225 -18.82 -9.37 19.27
N PRO A 226 -18.89 -10.68 19.56
CA PRO A 226 -20.15 -11.40 19.69
C PRO A 226 -20.91 -10.97 20.97
N ASP A 227 -22.12 -11.49 21.15
CA ASP A 227 -22.85 -11.40 22.42
C ASP A 227 -22.24 -12.37 23.44
N SER A 228 -21.16 -11.92 24.10
CA SER A 228 -20.36 -12.67 25.07
C SER A 228 -19.87 -11.72 26.17
N TYR A 229 -19.84 -12.21 27.41
CA TYR A 229 -19.27 -11.49 28.53
C TYR A 229 -17.74 -11.44 28.48
N PHE A 230 -17.12 -12.58 28.17
CA PHE A 230 -15.67 -12.73 28.19
C PHE A 230 -15.00 -12.27 26.90
N MET A 231 -15.66 -12.45 25.73
CA MET A 231 -15.06 -12.13 24.44
C MET A 231 -15.39 -10.70 24.02
N ASN A 232 -14.43 -9.79 24.22
CA ASN A 232 -14.60 -8.37 23.91
C ASN A 232 -13.47 -7.89 23.01
N PHE A 233 -13.78 -7.65 21.74
CA PHE A 233 -12.82 -7.10 20.78
C PHE A 233 -13.52 -6.27 19.68
N PHE A 234 -12.76 -5.38 19.09
CA PHE A 234 -13.10 -4.69 17.86
C PHE A 234 -11.84 -4.66 16.98
N LYS A 235 -11.94 -5.12 15.74
CA LYS A 235 -10.80 -5.14 14.80
C LYS A 235 -11.23 -4.75 13.40
N LYS A 236 -10.42 -3.91 12.76
CA LYS A 236 -10.47 -3.69 11.33
C LYS A 236 -9.63 -4.77 10.65
N SER A 237 -10.23 -5.48 9.74
CA SER A 237 -9.66 -6.69 9.14
C SER A 237 -9.81 -6.67 7.63
N GLN A 238 -8.86 -7.30 6.94
CA GLN A 238 -8.92 -7.51 5.51
C GLN A 238 -8.93 -9.00 5.20
N GLY A 239 -9.96 -9.46 4.50
CA GLY A 239 -10.14 -10.88 4.22
C GLY A 239 -11.55 -11.21 3.77
N ALA A 240 -12.14 -12.26 4.32
CA ALA A 240 -13.50 -12.68 4.00
C ALA A 240 -14.33 -12.95 5.26
N SER A 241 -15.58 -12.54 5.25
CA SER A 241 -16.54 -12.77 6.32
C SER A 241 -17.86 -13.25 5.75
N LEU A 242 -18.35 -14.37 6.27
CA LEU A 242 -19.64 -14.97 5.94
C LEU A 242 -20.54 -14.92 7.17
N ALA A 243 -21.72 -14.35 7.04
CA ALA A 243 -22.76 -14.40 8.05
C ALA A 243 -24.04 -14.97 7.44
N THR A 244 -24.67 -15.90 8.13
CA THR A 244 -25.89 -16.53 7.64
C THR A 244 -26.88 -16.78 8.77
N LYS A 245 -28.17 -16.71 8.44
CA LYS A 245 -29.29 -16.94 9.35
C LYS A 245 -30.21 -17.99 8.76
N PHE A 246 -30.36 -19.09 9.46
CA PHE A 246 -31.28 -20.17 9.11
C PHE A 246 -32.45 -20.18 10.07
N ASN A 247 -33.66 -20.28 9.53
CA ASN A 247 -34.84 -20.56 10.32
C ASN A 247 -35.21 -22.02 10.05
N THR A 248 -35.16 -22.86 11.07
CA THR A 248 -35.54 -24.27 11.00
C THR A 248 -36.98 -24.41 11.46
N SER A 249 -37.81 -25.09 10.69
CA SER A 249 -39.14 -25.48 11.13
C SER A 249 -39.10 -26.90 11.70
N ASN A 250 -39.85 -27.16 12.77
CA ASN A 250 -40.05 -28.52 13.24
C ASN A 250 -40.95 -29.33 12.27
N ARG A 251 -41.08 -30.64 12.50
CA ARG A 251 -41.92 -31.55 11.69
C ARG A 251 -43.40 -31.14 11.60
N GLN A 252 -43.86 -30.20 12.42
CA GLN A 252 -45.25 -29.69 12.46
C GLN A 252 -45.42 -28.35 11.73
N GLY A 253 -44.37 -27.85 11.04
CA GLY A 253 -44.46 -26.62 10.23
C GLY A 253 -44.34 -25.31 11.02
N GLU A 254 -44.17 -25.36 12.33
CA GLU A 254 -43.93 -24.15 13.16
C GLU A 254 -42.47 -23.71 13.03
N ARG A 255 -42.26 -22.46 12.58
CA ARG A 255 -40.94 -21.81 12.49
C ARG A 255 -40.55 -21.26 13.86
N ASN A 256 -39.87 -22.05 14.67
CA ASN A 256 -39.54 -21.64 16.03
C ASN A 256 -38.04 -21.60 16.36
N ASP A 257 -37.19 -22.16 15.52
CA ASP A 257 -35.75 -22.25 15.78
C ASP A 257 -34.98 -21.35 14.80
N THR A 258 -34.08 -20.53 15.35
CA THR A 258 -33.21 -19.64 14.56
C THR A 258 -31.77 -20.02 14.86
N MET A 259 -31.00 -20.26 13.81
CA MET A 259 -29.54 -20.42 13.88
C MET A 259 -28.86 -19.30 13.13
N ARG A 260 -27.98 -18.59 13.82
CA ARG A 260 -27.12 -17.54 13.25
C ARG A 260 -25.68 -18.05 13.29
N THR A 261 -25.04 -18.05 12.16
CA THR A 261 -23.64 -18.49 12.06
C THR A 261 -22.85 -17.42 11.35
N SER A 262 -21.71 -17.05 11.90
CA SER A 262 -20.74 -16.22 11.22
C SER A 262 -19.35 -16.83 11.28
N ALA A 263 -18.63 -16.75 10.17
CA ALA A 263 -17.24 -17.16 10.06
C ALA A 263 -16.45 -16.06 9.36
N SER A 264 -15.31 -15.70 9.90
CA SER A 264 -14.45 -14.67 9.35
C SER A 264 -13.01 -15.13 9.34
N PHE A 265 -12.34 -14.90 8.23
CA PHE A 265 -10.90 -15.13 8.07
C PHE A 265 -10.26 -13.87 7.54
N SER A 266 -9.18 -13.42 8.17
CA SER A 266 -8.50 -12.22 7.73
C SER A 266 -7.01 -12.23 8.06
N VAL A 267 -6.32 -11.34 7.34
CA VAL A 267 -4.99 -10.87 7.71
C VAL A 267 -5.21 -9.56 8.46
N SER A 268 -4.73 -9.46 9.68
CA SER A 268 -4.89 -8.25 10.48
C SER A 268 -4.05 -7.11 9.91
N LYS A 269 -4.67 -5.99 9.57
CA LYS A 269 -3.99 -4.80 9.06
C LYS A 269 -3.30 -3.99 10.15
N GLY A 270 -3.85 -3.94 11.36
CA GLY A 270 -3.34 -3.13 12.45
C GLY A 270 -4.00 -3.47 13.77
N LYS A 271 -3.38 -2.96 14.83
CA LYS A 271 -3.92 -2.95 16.19
C LYS A 271 -4.29 -1.52 16.54
N THR A 272 -5.30 -1.33 17.34
CA THR A 272 -5.64 -0.01 17.89
C THR A 272 -4.94 0.19 19.23
N ALA A 273 -4.34 1.34 19.44
CA ALA A 273 -3.81 1.76 20.74
C ALA A 273 -4.34 3.12 21.15
N ARG A 274 -4.38 3.31 22.45
CA ARG A 274 -4.67 4.60 23.08
C ARG A 274 -3.61 4.89 24.12
N ASN A 275 -2.82 5.93 23.88
CA ASN A 275 -1.82 6.41 24.81
C ASN A 275 -2.37 7.62 25.56
N ILE A 276 -2.18 7.62 26.89
CA ILE A 276 -2.43 8.76 27.75
C ILE A 276 -1.08 9.19 28.28
N ILE A 277 -0.61 10.36 27.86
CA ILE A 277 0.71 10.88 28.17
C ILE A 277 0.54 12.16 28.97
N SER A 278 1.22 12.26 30.10
CA SER A 278 1.32 13.52 30.84
C SER A 278 2.32 14.44 30.15
N GLY A 279 1.97 15.69 29.98
CA GLY A 279 2.87 16.69 29.42
C GLY A 279 4.12 16.88 30.29
N ILE A 280 5.20 17.33 29.67
CA ILE A 280 6.42 17.75 30.35
C ILE A 280 6.52 19.26 30.15
N GLU A 281 6.75 20.00 31.23
CA GLU A 281 6.79 21.46 31.23
C GLU A 281 7.74 22.00 30.14
N GLY A 282 7.21 22.81 29.22
CA GLY A 282 7.96 23.41 28.12
C GLY A 282 8.45 22.45 27.04
N ASN A 283 8.17 21.15 27.13
CA ASN A 283 8.59 20.16 26.16
C ASN A 283 7.47 19.91 25.12
N GLN A 284 7.69 20.32 23.90
CA GLN A 284 6.76 20.09 22.79
C GLN A 284 6.94 18.73 22.10
N GLY A 285 7.88 17.91 22.54
CA GLY A 285 8.14 16.59 21.98
C GLY A 285 9.60 16.39 21.54
N PRO A 286 9.90 15.27 20.93
CA PRO A 286 8.97 14.23 20.53
C PRO A 286 8.48 13.33 21.68
N TYR A 287 7.17 13.14 21.74
CA TYR A 287 6.52 12.15 22.61
C TYR A 287 6.41 10.83 21.87
N ARG A 288 6.95 9.76 22.43
CA ARG A 288 6.92 8.44 21.81
C ARG A 288 5.58 7.75 22.08
N LEU A 289 4.95 7.29 21.03
CA LEU A 289 3.75 6.45 21.09
C LEU A 289 4.15 4.99 21.25
N THR A 290 3.37 4.25 22.03
CA THR A 290 3.59 2.83 22.31
C THR A 290 2.35 2.04 21.90
N GLY A 291 2.55 0.79 21.55
CA GLY A 291 1.43 -0.12 21.30
C GLY A 291 0.63 -0.45 22.57
N ASN A 292 -0.47 -1.14 22.40
CA ASN A 292 -1.40 -1.45 23.49
C ASN A 292 -0.81 -2.37 24.58
N ASN A 293 0.24 -3.14 24.23
CA ASN A 293 0.99 -3.99 25.16
C ASN A 293 2.39 -3.39 25.47
N ASN A 294 2.51 -2.07 25.44
CA ASN A 294 3.78 -1.33 25.61
C ASN A 294 4.85 -1.69 24.56
N GLU A 295 4.44 -2.09 23.36
CA GLU A 295 5.38 -2.26 22.26
C GLU A 295 6.05 -0.91 21.94
N LEU A 296 7.37 -0.86 22.08
CA LEU A 296 8.16 0.37 21.87
C LEU A 296 8.48 0.67 20.41
N PHE A 297 8.47 -0.35 19.57
CA PHE A 297 8.77 -0.26 18.15
C PHE A 297 7.52 -0.59 17.35
N ILE A 298 6.78 0.44 17.03
CA ILE A 298 5.55 0.36 16.25
C ILE A 298 5.62 1.32 15.08
N ILE A 299 4.91 1.00 14.02
CA ILE A 299 4.65 1.90 12.90
C ILE A 299 3.19 2.31 13.03
N VAL A 300 2.95 3.59 13.24
CA VAL A 300 1.60 4.14 13.26
C VAL A 300 1.07 4.16 11.83
N LEU A 301 -0.14 3.68 11.62
CA LEU A 301 -0.78 3.72 10.31
C LEU A 301 -1.18 5.16 10.02
N ALA A 302 -0.65 5.70 8.94
CA ALA A 302 -0.84 7.10 8.58
C ALA A 302 -2.32 7.47 8.46
N GLY A 303 -2.73 8.59 9.09
CA GLY A 303 -4.10 9.10 9.05
C GLY A 303 -5.09 8.39 9.98
N THR A 304 -4.65 7.43 10.79
CA THR A 304 -5.53 6.78 11.78
C THR A 304 -5.46 7.43 13.14
N GLU A 305 -4.48 8.30 13.35
CA GLU A 305 -4.28 8.97 14.62
C GLU A 305 -5.32 10.07 14.88
N ARG A 306 -5.73 10.14 16.14
CA ARG A 306 -6.52 11.23 16.74
C ARG A 306 -5.80 11.69 17.98
N VAL A 307 -5.39 12.94 17.98
CA VAL A 307 -4.66 13.54 19.11
C VAL A 307 -5.55 14.55 19.80
N PHE A 308 -5.58 14.47 21.11
CA PHE A 308 -6.34 15.38 21.96
C PHE A 308 -5.39 16.00 22.99
N LEU A 309 -5.54 17.27 23.22
CA LEU A 309 -4.90 18.00 24.33
C LEU A 309 -5.99 18.49 25.27
N ASP A 310 -5.95 18.06 26.52
CA ASP A 310 -6.95 18.39 27.54
C ASP A 310 -8.41 18.14 27.08
N GLY A 311 -8.60 17.10 26.25
CA GLY A 311 -9.89 16.70 25.69
C GLY A 311 -10.31 17.43 24.42
N ILE A 312 -9.54 18.41 23.96
CA ILE A 312 -9.80 19.15 22.72
C ILE A 312 -9.09 18.43 21.56
N PRO A 313 -9.80 18.06 20.49
CA PRO A 313 -9.19 17.42 19.32
C PRO A 313 -8.28 18.40 18.59
N LEU A 314 -7.11 17.94 18.20
CA LEU A 314 -6.09 18.71 17.52
C LEU A 314 -6.01 18.36 16.04
N THR A 315 -5.54 19.32 15.23
CA THR A 315 -5.35 19.18 13.80
C THR A 315 -3.88 18.93 13.46
N ARG A 316 -3.62 17.90 12.63
CA ARG A 316 -2.26 17.57 12.19
C ARG A 316 -1.72 18.58 11.16
N GLY A 317 -0.43 18.89 11.25
CA GLY A 317 0.35 19.65 10.28
C GLY A 317 1.30 20.64 10.92
N GLN A 318 2.41 20.97 10.24
CA GLN A 318 3.39 21.94 10.75
C GLN A 318 2.81 23.34 10.97
N GLN A 319 1.82 23.72 10.18
CA GLN A 319 1.10 24.99 10.31
C GLN A 319 -0.10 24.91 11.26
N TYR A 320 -0.43 23.72 11.73
CA TYR A 320 -1.53 23.43 12.65
C TYR A 320 -1.00 23.11 14.05
N ASP A 321 -1.48 22.05 14.68
CA ASP A 321 -1.31 21.82 16.10
C ASP A 321 -0.20 20.84 16.44
N TYR A 322 0.01 19.80 15.60
CA TYR A 322 1.03 18.79 15.83
C TYR A 322 1.53 18.16 14.54
N VAL A 323 2.70 17.53 14.61
CA VAL A 323 3.28 16.66 13.58
C VAL A 323 3.56 15.28 14.16
N ILE A 324 3.48 14.25 13.33
CA ILE A 324 3.77 12.87 13.72
C ILE A 324 4.73 12.23 12.72
N ASP A 325 5.76 11.56 13.25
CA ASP A 325 6.57 10.64 12.48
C ASP A 325 5.99 9.22 12.65
N TYR A 326 5.37 8.72 11.61
CA TYR A 326 4.69 7.43 11.61
C TYR A 326 5.63 6.24 11.76
N ASN A 327 6.86 6.34 11.23
CA ASN A 327 7.83 5.25 11.26
C ASN A 327 8.49 5.08 12.63
N THR A 328 8.73 6.20 13.31
CA THR A 328 9.31 6.21 14.66
C THR A 328 8.28 6.30 15.76
N ALA A 329 6.99 6.45 15.39
CA ALA A 329 5.87 6.65 16.29
C ALA A 329 6.11 7.81 17.27
N GLN A 330 6.56 8.96 16.74
CA GLN A 330 6.89 10.14 17.53
C GLN A 330 5.94 11.29 17.20
N LEU A 331 5.33 11.87 18.25
CA LEU A 331 4.41 12.99 18.18
C LEU A 331 5.10 14.25 18.69
N SER A 332 5.06 15.35 17.94
CA SER A 332 5.59 16.65 18.36
C SER A 332 4.54 17.75 18.15
N PHE A 333 4.39 18.61 19.16
CA PHE A 333 3.45 19.73 19.09
C PHE A 333 4.13 20.95 18.44
N THR A 334 3.35 21.75 17.75
CA THR A 334 3.81 23.01 17.21
C THR A 334 3.86 24.10 18.29
N PRO A 335 4.55 25.23 18.06
CA PRO A 335 4.59 26.34 19.02
C PRO A 335 3.23 26.98 19.35
N LYS A 336 2.17 26.59 18.66
CA LYS A 336 0.80 27.03 18.95
C LYS A 336 0.30 26.52 20.30
N HIS A 337 0.77 25.37 20.73
CA HIS A 337 0.37 24.73 21.97
C HIS A 337 1.56 24.64 22.92
N LEU A 338 1.52 25.40 23.98
CA LEU A 338 2.45 25.25 25.10
C LEU A 338 2.03 24.02 25.91
N ILE A 339 2.92 23.05 25.98
CA ILE A 339 2.71 21.87 26.81
C ILE A 339 3.25 22.16 28.21
N SER A 340 2.40 21.99 29.19
CA SER A 340 2.74 22.09 30.61
C SER A 340 2.71 20.70 31.27
N LYS A 341 3.21 20.60 32.50
CA LYS A 341 3.14 19.37 33.29
C LYS A 341 1.71 18.92 33.58
N ASP A 342 0.74 19.85 33.56
CA ASP A 342 -0.67 19.57 33.81
C ASP A 342 -1.44 19.20 32.52
N SER A 343 -0.81 19.34 31.37
CA SER A 343 -1.41 19.00 30.08
C SER A 343 -1.57 17.49 29.93
N ARG A 344 -2.78 17.07 29.56
CA ARG A 344 -3.12 15.67 29.29
C ARG A 344 -3.20 15.44 27.81
N ILE A 345 -2.21 14.71 27.27
CA ILE A 345 -2.15 14.31 25.88
C ILE A 345 -2.81 12.94 25.75
N VAL A 346 -3.78 12.82 24.86
CA VAL A 346 -4.37 11.53 24.49
C VAL A 346 -4.16 11.31 23.00
N ALA A 347 -3.51 10.22 22.63
CA ALA A 347 -3.33 9.80 21.25
C ALA A 347 -4.00 8.45 21.03
N GLU A 348 -4.98 8.41 20.13
CA GLU A 348 -5.65 7.19 19.66
C GLU A 348 -5.19 6.95 18.23
N PHE A 349 -4.73 5.74 17.91
CA PHE A 349 -4.19 5.43 16.60
C PHE A 349 -4.24 3.93 16.30
N GLU A 350 -4.15 3.60 15.02
CA GLU A 350 -3.86 2.24 14.60
C GLU A 350 -2.36 2.10 14.32
N TYR A 351 -1.80 0.96 14.70
CA TYR A 351 -0.39 0.68 14.50
C TYR A 351 -0.19 -0.74 13.98
N SER A 352 0.93 -0.95 13.33
CA SER A 352 1.39 -2.25 12.91
C SER A 352 2.68 -2.60 13.65
N ASP A 353 2.69 -3.76 14.25
CA ASP A 353 3.88 -4.43 14.75
C ASP A 353 4.37 -5.45 13.72
N LYS A 354 4.57 -5.01 12.48
CA LYS A 354 4.79 -5.86 11.29
C LYS A 354 6.04 -6.76 11.35
N TYR A 355 6.30 -7.38 12.47
CA TYR A 355 7.39 -8.35 12.56
C TYR A 355 7.02 -9.69 11.94
N TYR A 356 5.73 -10.04 11.90
CA TYR A 356 5.20 -11.27 11.34
C TYR A 356 3.89 -11.04 10.59
N LEU A 357 3.65 -11.90 9.60
CA LEU A 357 2.33 -12.02 9.02
C LEU A 357 1.36 -12.58 10.06
N ARG A 358 0.31 -11.82 10.39
CA ARG A 358 -0.69 -12.19 11.38
C ARG A 358 -2.00 -12.56 10.73
N THR A 359 -2.51 -13.74 11.04
CA THR A 359 -3.81 -14.23 10.57
C THR A 359 -4.80 -14.27 11.72
N LEU A 360 -6.06 -14.04 11.40
CA LEU A 360 -7.17 -14.11 12.34
C LEU A 360 -8.28 -14.99 11.77
N PHE A 361 -8.80 -15.87 12.60
CA PHE A 361 -10.01 -16.62 12.33
C PHE A 361 -11.00 -16.42 13.48
N PHE A 362 -12.23 -16.13 13.14
CA PHE A 362 -13.33 -15.97 14.08
C PHE A 362 -14.53 -16.78 13.61
N PHE A 363 -15.13 -17.50 14.54
CA PHE A 363 -16.36 -18.25 14.30
C PHE A 363 -17.34 -17.98 15.44
N ASN A 364 -18.58 -17.66 15.08
CA ASN A 364 -19.68 -17.47 16.02
C ASN A 364 -20.87 -18.31 15.55
N ASN A 365 -21.51 -18.99 16.49
CA ASN A 365 -22.75 -19.70 16.25
C ASN A 365 -23.72 -19.45 17.39
N GLU A 366 -24.91 -18.98 17.06
CA GLU A 366 -26.00 -18.78 17.98
C GLU A 366 -27.18 -19.64 17.54
N TYR A 367 -27.66 -20.46 18.45
CA TYR A 367 -28.87 -21.26 18.25
C TYR A 367 -29.93 -20.84 19.26
N GLU A 368 -31.09 -20.41 18.77
CA GLU A 368 -32.20 -19.92 19.57
C GLU A 368 -33.43 -20.79 19.32
N ARG A 369 -33.94 -21.37 20.39
CA ARG A 369 -35.15 -22.21 20.38
C ARG A 369 -36.04 -21.85 21.55
N LYS A 370 -37.22 -21.29 21.27
CA LYS A 370 -38.24 -20.94 22.28
C LYS A 370 -37.65 -20.12 23.43
N LYS A 371 -37.30 -20.81 24.53
CA LYS A 371 -36.82 -20.25 25.79
C LYS A 371 -35.32 -20.43 26.00
N VAL A 372 -34.62 -21.08 25.09
CA VAL A 372 -33.19 -21.41 25.20
C VAL A 372 -32.44 -20.79 24.05
N ARG A 373 -31.37 -20.04 24.35
CA ARG A 373 -30.41 -19.53 23.38
C ARG A 373 -29.02 -20.05 23.76
N MET A 374 -28.38 -20.74 22.86
CA MET A 374 -27.01 -21.25 23.00
C MET A 374 -26.07 -20.41 22.17
N LYS A 375 -24.90 -20.14 22.69
CA LYS A 375 -23.88 -19.32 22.06
C LYS A 375 -22.56 -20.09 22.05
N PHE A 376 -21.91 -20.14 20.92
CA PHE A 376 -20.59 -20.71 20.74
C PHE A 376 -19.73 -19.71 19.99
N ASN A 377 -18.59 -19.31 20.55
CA ASN A 377 -17.64 -18.40 19.91
C ASN A 377 -16.26 -19.02 19.95
N PHE A 378 -15.56 -18.92 18.84
CA PHE A 378 -14.16 -19.28 18.72
C PHE A 378 -13.39 -18.16 18.03
N TYR A 379 -12.34 -17.73 18.65
CA TYR A 379 -11.43 -16.69 18.16
C TYR A 379 -10.01 -17.22 18.18
N THR A 380 -9.25 -17.01 17.11
CA THR A 380 -7.81 -17.26 17.09
C THR A 380 -7.11 -16.21 16.23
N GLU A 381 -6.06 -15.68 16.78
CA GLU A 381 -5.13 -14.77 16.09
C GLU A 381 -3.72 -15.30 16.28
N GLN A 382 -3.00 -15.45 15.19
CA GLN A 382 -1.68 -16.09 15.22
C GLN A 382 -0.71 -15.45 14.24
N ASP A 383 0.51 -15.26 14.70
CA ASP A 383 1.66 -14.86 13.88
C ASP A 383 2.25 -16.08 13.14
N SER A 384 2.64 -15.89 11.90
CA SER A 384 3.30 -16.92 11.11
C SER A 384 4.77 -17.03 11.51
N LYS A 385 5.17 -18.12 12.15
CA LYS A 385 6.57 -18.39 12.56
C LYS A 385 7.58 -18.30 11.42
N ASN A 386 7.16 -18.64 10.21
CA ASN A 386 8.05 -18.79 9.06
C ASN A 386 8.03 -17.57 8.12
N GLN A 387 7.28 -16.55 8.44
CA GLN A 387 7.15 -15.34 7.63
C GLN A 387 7.41 -14.08 8.48
N PRO A 388 8.65 -13.91 8.99
CA PRO A 388 9.05 -12.64 9.56
C PRO A 388 9.11 -11.58 8.46
N LEU A 389 8.61 -10.38 8.74
CA LEU A 389 8.51 -9.29 7.74
C LEU A 389 9.62 -8.26 7.88
N GLN A 390 10.08 -7.99 9.10
CA GLN A 390 11.05 -6.93 9.40
C GLN A 390 12.29 -7.39 10.18
N GLN A 391 12.41 -8.67 10.43
CA GLN A 391 13.58 -9.23 11.07
C GLN A 391 14.04 -10.49 10.32
N SER A 392 15.34 -10.66 10.23
CA SER A 392 15.92 -11.90 9.72
C SER A 392 16.05 -12.89 10.87
N LEU A 393 15.45 -14.06 10.73
CA LEU A 393 15.52 -15.14 11.71
C LEU A 393 16.34 -16.31 11.16
N ASP A 394 17.62 -16.29 11.45
CA ASP A 394 18.49 -17.46 11.28
C ASP A 394 18.27 -18.49 12.41
N SER A 395 18.94 -19.61 12.33
CA SER A 395 18.82 -20.69 13.32
C SER A 395 19.25 -20.26 14.72
N ALA A 396 20.27 -19.41 14.84
CA ALA A 396 20.78 -18.93 16.12
C ALA A 396 19.77 -17.99 16.80
N ARG A 397 19.16 -17.06 16.03
CA ARG A 397 18.13 -16.14 16.54
C ARG A 397 16.85 -16.88 16.95
N LYS A 398 16.44 -17.90 16.19
CA LYS A 398 15.32 -18.79 16.56
C LYS A 398 15.61 -19.54 17.84
N GLN A 399 16.85 -20.04 18.02
CA GLN A 399 17.28 -20.71 19.24
C GLN A 399 17.26 -19.74 20.45
N THR A 400 17.75 -18.51 20.26
CA THR A 400 17.68 -17.47 21.30
C THR A 400 16.22 -17.24 21.74
N LEU A 401 15.28 -17.11 20.79
CA LEU A 401 13.85 -16.98 21.13
C LEU A 401 13.31 -18.21 21.86
N ALA A 402 13.72 -19.42 21.47
CA ALA A 402 13.31 -20.65 22.14
C ALA A 402 13.86 -20.75 23.58
N ASP A 403 15.06 -20.23 23.82
CA ASP A 403 15.76 -20.37 25.11
C ASP A 403 15.27 -19.36 26.16
N VAL A 404 14.83 -18.18 25.74
CA VAL A 404 14.39 -17.12 26.68
C VAL A 404 13.00 -17.35 27.26
N GLY A 405 12.22 -18.30 26.75
CA GLY A 405 10.84 -18.50 27.21
C GLY A 405 9.98 -17.27 26.92
N ASP A 406 9.15 -16.90 27.88
CA ASP A 406 8.28 -15.71 27.83
C ASP A 406 8.98 -14.43 28.27
N ASN A 407 10.22 -14.54 28.78
CA ASN A 407 11.01 -13.37 29.13
C ASN A 407 11.65 -12.71 27.91
N LEU A 408 10.83 -12.16 27.04
CA LEU A 408 11.24 -11.54 25.78
C LEU A 408 12.18 -10.34 25.95
N GLN A 409 12.24 -9.74 27.14
CA GLN A 409 13.20 -8.67 27.43
C GLN A 409 14.65 -9.12 27.40
N GLN A 410 14.91 -10.42 27.46
CA GLN A 410 16.25 -11.01 27.35
C GLN A 410 16.57 -11.53 25.95
N ALA A 411 15.66 -11.45 25.00
CA ALA A 411 15.82 -11.94 23.63
C ALA A 411 16.67 -10.98 22.77
N PHE A 412 17.91 -10.73 23.16
CA PHE A 412 18.80 -9.84 22.41
C PHE A 412 19.71 -10.61 21.45
N TYR A 413 20.01 -9.98 20.31
CA TYR A 413 21.06 -10.41 19.40
C TYR A 413 22.01 -9.25 19.08
N SER A 414 23.25 -9.56 18.74
CA SER A 414 24.23 -8.57 18.30
C SER A 414 23.85 -8.03 16.93
N THR A 415 23.88 -6.72 16.78
CA THR A 415 23.66 -6.02 15.50
C THR A 415 24.96 -5.74 14.74
N ALA A 416 26.07 -6.31 15.20
CA ALA A 416 27.38 -6.12 14.59
C ALA A 416 27.51 -6.99 13.33
N ASP A 417 27.36 -6.35 12.17
CA ASP A 417 27.53 -6.98 10.87
C ASP A 417 28.87 -6.57 10.26
N SER A 418 29.65 -7.57 9.80
CA SER A 418 30.91 -7.35 9.11
C SER A 418 30.64 -7.00 7.64
N SER A 419 31.17 -5.89 7.17
CA SER A 419 31.03 -5.43 5.79
C SER A 419 32.34 -4.82 5.27
N ALA A 420 32.46 -4.69 3.95
CA ALA A 420 33.54 -3.93 3.36
C ALA A 420 33.44 -2.46 3.78
N PHE A 421 34.59 -1.79 3.91
CA PHE A 421 34.63 -0.38 4.26
C PHE A 421 33.85 0.47 3.23
N ASN A 422 33.01 1.35 3.75
CA ASN A 422 32.30 2.34 2.96
C ASN A 422 32.42 3.73 3.61
N ALA A 423 33.07 4.67 2.92
CA ALA A 423 33.31 6.01 3.44
C ALA A 423 32.03 6.83 3.66
N ASP A 424 30.95 6.50 2.96
CA ASP A 424 29.66 7.20 3.06
C ASP A 424 28.79 6.72 4.23
N GLN A 425 29.27 5.72 4.98
CA GLN A 425 28.57 5.10 6.10
C GLN A 425 29.36 5.21 7.40
N VAL A 426 28.63 5.17 8.51
CA VAL A 426 29.25 5.13 9.84
C VAL A 426 29.77 3.72 10.10
N MET A 427 31.11 3.59 10.08
CA MET A 427 31.81 2.31 10.24
C MET A 427 32.58 2.25 11.55
N TYR A 428 32.73 1.03 12.05
CA TYR A 428 33.38 0.76 13.34
C TYR A 428 34.52 -0.26 13.19
N GLN A 429 35.51 -0.10 14.05
CA GLN A 429 36.56 -1.06 14.29
C GLN A 429 36.21 -1.92 15.51
N LYS A 430 36.27 -3.23 15.39
CA LYS A 430 36.15 -4.15 16.52
C LYS A 430 37.44 -4.19 17.32
N ILE A 431 37.36 -4.04 18.63
CA ILE A 431 38.46 -4.12 19.56
C ILE A 431 38.11 -5.17 20.61
N ASP A 432 38.94 -6.20 20.71
CA ASP A 432 38.73 -7.24 21.69
C ASP A 432 39.30 -6.79 23.06
N THR A 433 38.52 -6.97 24.10
CA THR A 433 38.84 -6.68 25.49
C THR A 433 38.29 -7.78 26.38
N VAL A 434 38.44 -7.64 27.68
CA VAL A 434 37.82 -8.54 28.65
C VAL A 434 36.83 -7.78 29.51
N ASP A 435 35.75 -8.45 29.89
CA ASP A 435 34.78 -7.91 30.84
C ASP A 435 35.34 -8.00 32.29
N CYS A 436 34.58 -7.56 33.25
CA CYS A 436 34.95 -7.60 34.67
C CYS A 436 35.05 -9.02 35.25
N ASN A 437 34.58 -10.05 34.55
CA ASN A 437 34.73 -11.46 34.90
C ASN A 437 35.84 -12.13 34.08
N ILE A 438 36.71 -11.35 33.42
CA ILE A 438 37.84 -11.82 32.59
C ILE A 438 37.33 -12.65 31.38
N GLN A 439 36.08 -12.46 30.97
CA GLN A 439 35.55 -13.09 29.76
C GLN A 439 35.83 -12.21 28.53
N PRO A 440 36.20 -12.82 27.38
CA PRO A 440 36.42 -12.07 26.15
C PRO A 440 35.16 -11.25 25.79
N TYR A 441 35.35 -9.96 25.64
CA TYR A 441 34.26 -9.02 25.31
C TYR A 441 34.72 -8.06 24.22
N PRO A 442 34.11 -8.05 23.03
CA PRO A 442 34.44 -7.09 21.99
C PRO A 442 33.68 -5.79 22.21
N TYR A 443 34.36 -4.67 22.02
CA TYR A 443 33.68 -3.38 21.84
C TYR A 443 34.02 -2.76 20.49
N TYR A 444 33.23 -1.80 20.09
CA TYR A 444 33.32 -1.20 18.77
C TYR A 444 33.62 0.28 18.90
N LYS A 445 34.64 0.75 18.17
CA LYS A 445 35.07 2.13 18.13
C LYS A 445 34.82 2.69 16.73
N TYR A 446 34.20 3.84 16.62
CA TYR A 446 34.08 4.55 15.35
C TYR A 446 35.45 4.75 14.70
N SER A 447 35.55 4.45 13.42
CA SER A 447 36.80 4.57 12.66
C SER A 447 36.47 4.91 11.19
N THR A 448 37.31 5.79 10.62
CA THR A 448 37.30 6.13 9.19
C THR A 448 38.47 5.46 8.44
N VAL A 449 39.23 4.60 9.11
CA VAL A 449 40.38 3.91 8.52
C VAL A 449 39.93 2.65 7.80
N ALA A 450 40.12 2.61 6.48
CA ALA A 450 39.63 1.53 5.61
C ALA A 450 40.12 0.13 6.03
N ASP A 451 41.34 0.03 6.52
CA ASP A 451 41.94 -1.26 6.91
C ASP A 451 41.40 -1.84 8.22
N SER A 452 40.67 -1.06 9.02
CA SER A 452 40.21 -1.50 10.35
C SER A 452 38.69 -1.34 10.55
N ALA A 453 38.04 -0.48 9.79
CA ALA A 453 36.62 -0.18 9.93
C ALA A 453 35.77 -1.11 9.06
N HIS A 454 35.53 -2.32 9.55
CA HIS A 454 34.78 -3.36 8.81
C HIS A 454 33.46 -3.74 9.47
N TRP A 455 32.96 -2.94 10.40
CA TRP A 455 31.76 -3.28 11.14
C TRP A 455 30.70 -2.18 11.02
N GLN A 456 29.48 -2.58 10.71
CA GLN A 456 28.29 -1.75 10.80
C GLN A 456 27.49 -2.17 12.04
N LEU A 457 26.94 -1.18 12.76
CA LEU A 457 26.24 -1.44 14.01
C LEU A 457 24.96 -0.60 14.08
N MET A 458 23.91 -1.22 14.57
CA MET A 458 22.73 -0.51 15.06
C MET A 458 22.73 -0.52 16.58
N PHE A 459 22.52 0.66 17.18
CA PHE A 459 22.49 0.79 18.64
C PHE A 459 21.03 0.95 19.11
N SER A 460 20.68 0.20 20.13
CA SER A 460 19.41 0.32 20.81
C SER A 460 19.58 0.97 22.18
N TYR A 461 18.59 1.74 22.59
CA TYR A 461 18.56 2.32 23.92
C TYR A 461 18.27 1.25 24.96
N ALA A 462 19.17 1.05 25.87
CA ALA A 462 19.11 0.04 26.94
C ALA A 462 18.68 0.62 28.30
N GLY A 463 18.31 1.90 28.34
CA GLY A 463 18.03 2.62 29.58
C GLY A 463 19.26 3.36 30.11
N GLN A 464 19.05 4.32 31.00
CA GLN A 464 20.15 5.06 31.62
C GLN A 464 20.96 4.12 32.52
N GLY A 465 22.28 4.02 32.25
CA GLY A 465 23.15 3.08 32.96
C GLY A 465 22.93 1.60 32.56
N GLY A 466 22.16 1.33 31.52
CA GLY A 466 21.89 -0.04 31.04
C GLY A 466 22.77 -0.49 29.86
N GLY A 467 23.65 0.36 29.36
CA GLY A 467 24.53 0.07 28.24
C GLY A 467 25.91 0.69 28.37
N ASN A 468 26.82 0.32 27.48
CA ASN A 468 28.22 0.76 27.48
C ASN A 468 28.52 1.80 26.38
N TYR A 469 27.51 2.36 25.74
CA TYR A 469 27.70 3.37 24.70
C TYR A 469 26.88 4.63 24.98
N VAL A 470 27.43 5.76 24.53
CA VAL A 470 26.76 7.06 24.53
C VAL A 470 26.83 7.67 23.13
N PRO A 471 25.86 8.53 22.73
CA PRO A 471 25.97 9.28 21.50
C PRO A 471 27.22 10.16 21.48
N ASP A 472 27.98 10.13 20.41
CA ASP A 472 29.13 11.01 20.21
C ASP A 472 28.71 12.29 19.49
N THR A 473 28.46 13.33 20.27
CA THR A 473 28.04 14.64 19.77
C THR A 473 29.18 15.44 19.13
N ALA A 474 30.43 15.02 19.32
CA ALA A 474 31.59 15.66 18.72
C ALA A 474 31.95 15.09 17.34
N SER A 475 31.31 14.02 16.91
CA SER A 475 31.54 13.41 15.59
C SER A 475 31.04 14.31 14.46
N THR A 476 31.86 14.47 13.42
CA THR A 476 31.50 15.17 12.18
C THR A 476 30.96 14.25 11.09
N ALA A 477 30.74 12.97 11.41
CA ALA A 477 30.22 12.00 10.47
C ALA A 477 28.78 12.34 10.06
N ASN A 478 28.44 12.03 8.81
CA ASN A 478 27.06 12.10 8.34
C ASN A 478 26.27 10.87 8.87
N GLY A 479 25.77 10.98 10.10
CA GLY A 479 25.05 9.92 10.79
C GLY A 479 25.27 9.94 12.30
N LYS A 480 24.49 9.13 13.03
CA LYS A 480 24.62 9.01 14.49
C LYS A 480 25.79 8.08 14.81
N VAL A 481 26.81 8.63 15.48
CA VAL A 481 27.95 7.86 16.01
C VAL A 481 27.77 7.63 17.50
N TYR A 482 28.18 6.45 17.95
CA TYR A 482 28.17 6.10 19.37
C TYR A 482 29.59 5.76 19.82
N ARG A 483 29.94 6.22 21.02
CA ARG A 483 31.24 6.02 21.65
C ARG A 483 31.12 5.07 22.82
N PHE A 484 32.01 4.09 22.88
CA PHE A 484 32.12 3.18 24.01
C PHE A 484 32.59 3.92 25.26
N VAL A 485 31.96 3.64 26.38
CA VAL A 485 32.34 4.07 27.72
C VAL A 485 32.59 2.85 28.56
N PRO A 486 33.83 2.67 29.11
CA PRO A 486 34.12 1.50 29.92
C PRO A 486 33.24 1.42 31.17
N PRO A 487 32.79 0.24 31.55
CA PRO A 487 32.07 0.04 32.82
C PRO A 487 32.96 0.39 34.01
N VAL A 488 32.35 0.96 35.05
CA VAL A 488 33.01 1.25 36.33
C VAL A 488 32.45 0.30 37.36
N ASN A 489 33.35 -0.44 38.04
CA ASN A 489 32.97 -1.48 39.01
C ASN A 489 31.94 -2.48 38.47
N CYS A 490 32.09 -2.88 37.22
CA CYS A 490 31.17 -3.77 36.47
C CYS A 490 29.80 -3.17 36.16
N PHE A 491 29.57 -1.91 36.43
CA PHE A 491 28.31 -1.23 36.06
C PHE A 491 28.49 -0.44 34.78
N PRO A 492 27.61 -0.64 33.80
CA PRO A 492 27.61 0.14 32.57
C PRO A 492 27.43 1.63 32.84
N GLN A 493 28.10 2.48 32.03
CA GLN A 493 28.09 3.95 32.20
C GLN A 493 27.37 4.67 31.06
N GLY A 494 26.90 3.96 30.08
CA GLY A 494 26.17 4.49 28.94
C GLY A 494 24.70 4.12 28.99
N SER A 495 24.02 4.40 27.89
CA SER A 495 22.57 4.13 27.74
C SER A 495 22.23 3.35 26.47
N TYR A 496 23.24 2.98 25.68
CA TYR A 496 23.06 2.29 24.41
C TYR A 496 23.92 1.05 24.32
N GLU A 497 23.44 0.04 23.56
CA GLU A 497 24.18 -1.18 23.24
C GLU A 497 24.01 -1.55 21.76
N PRO A 498 25.03 -2.16 21.10
CA PRO A 498 24.93 -2.68 19.75
C PRO A 498 24.20 -4.03 19.73
N LYS A 499 23.00 -4.02 20.25
CA LYS A 499 22.12 -5.19 20.36
C LYS A 499 20.71 -4.77 19.94
N ALA A 500 19.98 -5.67 19.31
CA ALA A 500 18.57 -5.47 19.03
C ALA A 500 17.74 -6.56 19.70
N LEU A 501 16.54 -6.21 20.10
CA LEU A 501 15.60 -7.13 20.70
C LEU A 501 14.93 -7.94 19.58
N LEU A 502 14.91 -9.26 19.72
CA LEU A 502 14.12 -10.14 18.88
C LEU A 502 12.66 -10.10 19.30
N ILE A 503 11.79 -9.98 18.32
CA ILE A 503 10.36 -10.05 18.55
C ILE A 503 9.89 -11.46 18.26
N SER A 504 9.19 -12.08 19.19
CA SER A 504 8.62 -13.42 19.04
C SER A 504 7.28 -13.39 18.31
N PRO A 505 6.94 -14.44 17.53
CA PRO A 505 5.60 -14.64 17.03
C PRO A 505 4.67 -15.07 18.17
N LYS A 506 3.45 -14.52 18.18
CA LYS A 506 2.45 -14.70 19.25
C LYS A 506 1.22 -15.43 18.72
N LYS A 507 0.48 -16.06 19.64
CA LYS A 507 -0.80 -16.71 19.36
C LYS A 507 -1.78 -16.40 20.49
N GLN A 508 -2.98 -15.96 20.11
CA GLN A 508 -4.07 -15.76 21.05
C GLN A 508 -5.29 -16.55 20.58
N GLN A 509 -5.87 -17.34 21.45
CA GLN A 509 -7.06 -18.12 21.19
C GLN A 509 -8.05 -17.93 22.32
N MET A 510 -9.32 -17.93 21.97
CA MET A 510 -10.40 -17.87 22.95
C MET A 510 -11.59 -18.68 22.46
N LEU A 511 -12.12 -19.50 23.32
CA LEU A 511 -13.34 -20.26 23.12
C LEU A 511 -14.34 -19.82 24.18
N THR A 512 -15.58 -19.52 23.80
CA THR A 512 -16.65 -19.31 24.77
C THR A 512 -17.88 -20.16 24.45
N LEU A 513 -18.51 -20.66 25.49
CA LEU A 513 -19.76 -21.40 25.44
C LEU A 513 -20.75 -20.74 26.39
N GLY A 514 -21.87 -20.27 25.87
CA GLY A 514 -22.91 -19.60 26.66
C GLY A 514 -24.28 -20.18 26.45
N ALA A 515 -25.11 -20.06 27.45
CA ALA A 515 -26.52 -20.44 27.39
C ALA A 515 -27.37 -19.41 28.16
N ASP A 516 -28.43 -18.95 27.52
CA ASP A 516 -29.47 -18.13 28.13
C ASP A 516 -30.75 -18.98 28.20
N VAL A 517 -31.30 -19.16 29.40
CA VAL A 517 -32.54 -19.91 29.62
C VAL A 517 -33.58 -19.01 30.26
N LYS A 518 -34.67 -18.76 29.55
CA LYS A 518 -35.82 -17.99 30.05
C LYS A 518 -36.79 -18.90 30.76
N PHE A 519 -36.86 -18.82 32.06
CA PHE A 519 -37.85 -19.56 32.89
C PHE A 519 -39.23 -18.91 32.85
N SER A 520 -39.26 -17.58 32.88
CA SER A 520 -40.47 -16.76 32.77
C SER A 520 -40.15 -15.47 31.98
N GLU A 521 -41.14 -14.63 31.78
CA GLU A 521 -40.89 -13.32 31.10
C GLU A 521 -39.97 -12.40 31.91
N THR A 522 -39.90 -12.57 33.23
CA THR A 522 -39.08 -11.77 34.11
C THR A 522 -37.79 -12.44 34.57
N ASN A 523 -37.68 -13.76 34.44
CA ASN A 523 -36.54 -14.51 34.95
C ASN A 523 -35.77 -15.21 33.84
N THR A 524 -34.51 -14.79 33.68
CA THR A 524 -33.58 -15.39 32.72
C THR A 524 -32.31 -15.81 33.46
N LEU A 525 -31.84 -17.01 33.24
CA LEU A 525 -30.52 -17.47 33.67
C LEU A 525 -29.56 -17.40 32.48
N THR A 526 -28.48 -16.64 32.66
CA THR A 526 -27.38 -16.55 31.70
C THR A 526 -26.15 -17.20 32.30
N THR A 527 -25.57 -18.15 31.59
CA THR A 527 -24.34 -18.84 31.96
C THR A 527 -23.35 -18.75 30.80
N GLU A 528 -22.08 -18.52 31.09
CA GLU A 528 -21.03 -18.54 30.09
C GLU A 528 -19.76 -19.12 30.68
N ALA A 529 -19.07 -19.97 29.93
CA ALA A 529 -17.75 -20.48 30.23
C ALA A 529 -16.79 -20.06 29.13
N ALA A 530 -15.57 -19.72 29.51
CA ALA A 530 -14.52 -19.31 28.59
C ALA A 530 -13.24 -20.11 28.82
N TYR A 531 -12.52 -20.36 27.74
CA TYR A 531 -11.16 -20.87 27.75
C TYR A 531 -10.32 -19.97 26.87
N ALA A 532 -9.20 -19.48 27.40
CA ALA A 532 -8.25 -18.66 26.69
C ALA A 532 -6.87 -19.32 26.65
N ASN A 533 -6.14 -19.12 25.58
CA ASN A 533 -4.73 -19.47 25.45
C ASN A 533 -4.00 -18.28 24.82
N ASN A 534 -2.96 -17.80 25.46
CA ASN A 534 -2.18 -16.61 25.04
C ASN A 534 -0.69 -16.94 25.09
N ASP A 535 -0.19 -17.60 24.05
CA ASP A 535 1.22 -17.92 23.87
C ASP A 535 1.95 -16.70 23.29
N VAL A 536 2.84 -16.10 24.06
CA VAL A 536 3.59 -14.90 23.67
C VAL A 536 4.88 -15.22 22.93
N ASN A 537 5.28 -16.50 22.90
CA ASN A 537 6.49 -16.96 22.22
C ASN A 537 6.33 -18.34 21.59
N LEU A 538 5.82 -18.37 20.38
CA LEU A 538 5.61 -19.64 19.65
C LEU A 538 6.90 -20.45 19.39
N PHE A 539 8.10 -19.88 19.53
CA PHE A 539 9.35 -20.63 19.39
C PHE A 539 9.71 -21.40 20.65
N SER A 540 9.30 -20.92 21.83
CA SER A 540 9.62 -21.58 23.09
C SER A 540 8.70 -22.76 23.39
N ALA A 541 9.25 -23.76 24.04
CA ALA A 541 8.50 -24.82 24.70
C ALA A 541 8.48 -24.65 26.22
N LYS A 542 9.21 -23.63 26.74
CA LYS A 542 9.24 -23.26 28.16
C LYS A 542 7.99 -22.44 28.49
N ASP A 543 7.66 -22.40 29.75
CA ASP A 543 6.64 -21.51 30.33
C ASP A 543 5.22 -21.66 29.72
N LYS A 544 4.87 -22.87 29.23
CA LYS A 544 3.53 -23.15 28.67
C LYS A 544 2.43 -23.34 29.72
N GLY A 545 2.79 -23.32 30.98
CA GLY A 545 1.85 -23.54 32.09
C GLY A 545 0.95 -22.36 32.40
N ASP A 546 1.37 -21.16 32.06
CA ASP A 546 0.68 -19.89 32.28
C ASP A 546 0.01 -19.33 30.99
N ASP A 547 0.17 -20.00 29.85
CA ASP A 547 -0.51 -19.65 28.58
C ASP A 547 -2.02 -19.80 28.63
N ASN A 548 -2.57 -20.60 29.57
CA ASN A 548 -3.96 -21.00 29.61
C ASN A 548 -4.73 -20.32 30.75
N GLY A 549 -5.91 -19.84 30.47
CA GLY A 549 -6.81 -19.22 31.43
C GLY A 549 -8.29 -19.58 31.19
#